data_0c4872baa7beabed0a2c2772974fbe9e
#
_entry.id   0c4872baa7beabed0a2c2772974fbe9e
#
_cell.length_a   1.000
_cell.length_b   1.000
_cell.length_c   1.000
_cell.angle_alpha   90.00
_cell.angle_beta   90.00
_cell.angle_gamma   90.00
#
_symmetry.space_group_name_H-M   'P 1'
#
loop_
_entity.id
_entity.type
_entity.pdbx_description
1 polymer ?
#
loop_
_entity_poly.entity_id
_entity_poly.type
_entity_poly.pdbx_seq_one_letter_code
_entity_poly.pdbx_strand_id
1 'polypeptide(L)'
;MNSLGTVQSHLSLNQLSDFSTSEVGWINGVYLFLSLIFNFQIGSILDRYGPQLLSTIAAFFSTATFLLLAQCKTYWQFMLCLGVFGSIGTSIGAVTAVSVVGKLFIRRRGLAMGIAVMGTSLGSIVYPMTLRATFESLGWAWSMRLVALIVACFTSLGVVCFLPFRRLTEGQSASKKEGGVGLDLSAFKSPKFVFTSLGVCIVEFVVYGIGGLLPTISAGAGFSTEDGYMLISILGACSCVGRFSTGFIGDKVGPFNAMVTTMVIIVILMASLFIPFATSSATLLYIFTALWGYFSGSFYVLSPGMFVSVLQCLVLRLTCCSMYWKDMRAQGLRTILWLVLFYSRPKNATNNVTGSSNMCVAVALLLAIPLSGMMLEKLGSQLLACFYLGMIVLAGISFVVARGLLIGNFFVLKRKM
;
A
#
# COMPACT_ATOMS: atom_id res chain seq x y z
N MET A 1 -2.97 -7.83 4.52
CA MET A 1 -2.91 -7.66 3.06
C MET A 1 -1.80 -8.51 2.41
N ASN A 2 -0.54 -8.39 2.83
CA ASN A 2 0.58 -9.08 2.13
C ASN A 2 0.57 -10.61 2.20
N SER A 3 -0.19 -11.23 3.09
CA SER A 3 -0.34 -12.69 3.23
C SER A 3 -1.61 -13.26 2.59
N LEU A 4 -2.32 -12.46 1.80
CA LEU A 4 -3.54 -12.91 1.10
C LEU A 4 -3.26 -14.06 0.13
N GLY A 5 -2.09 -14.07 -0.52
CA GLY A 5 -1.66 -15.15 -1.41
C GLY A 5 -1.60 -16.53 -0.72
N THR A 6 -1.18 -16.55 0.56
CA THR A 6 -1.16 -17.80 1.36
C THR A 6 -2.57 -18.36 1.59
N VAL A 7 -3.50 -17.49 1.97
CA VAL A 7 -4.91 -17.87 2.18
C VAL A 7 -5.54 -18.28 0.86
N GLN A 8 -5.30 -17.53 -0.21
CA GLN A 8 -5.80 -17.85 -1.55
C GLN A 8 -5.31 -19.22 -2.03
N SER A 9 -4.01 -19.49 -1.93
CA SER A 9 -3.44 -20.77 -2.34
C SER A 9 -4.05 -21.95 -1.57
N HIS A 10 -4.22 -21.79 -0.25
CA HIS A 10 -4.86 -22.84 0.57
C HIS A 10 -6.34 -23.05 0.19
N LEU A 11 -7.10 -21.97 -0.04
CA LEU A 11 -8.50 -22.07 -0.46
C LEU A 11 -8.64 -22.74 -1.82
N SER A 12 -7.80 -22.38 -2.80
CA SER A 12 -7.81 -23.00 -4.13
C SER A 12 -7.46 -24.48 -4.14
N LEU A 13 -6.59 -24.91 -3.22
CA LEU A 13 -6.16 -26.32 -3.15
C LEU A 13 -7.10 -27.21 -2.33
N ASN A 14 -7.90 -26.65 -1.41
CA ASN A 14 -8.70 -27.44 -0.46
C ASN A 14 -10.21 -27.13 -0.55
N GLN A 15 -10.64 -25.99 0.00
CA GLN A 15 -12.07 -25.72 0.23
C GLN A 15 -12.80 -25.21 -1.02
N LEU A 16 -12.10 -24.60 -1.95
CA LEU A 16 -12.61 -24.05 -3.18
C LEU A 16 -11.90 -24.67 -4.40
N SER A 17 -11.55 -25.95 -4.32
CA SER A 17 -10.87 -26.69 -5.41
C SER A 17 -11.69 -26.78 -6.69
N ASP A 18 -13.02 -26.66 -6.59
CA ASP A 18 -13.93 -26.68 -7.74
C ASP A 18 -13.96 -25.34 -8.51
N PHE A 19 -13.36 -24.30 -7.95
CA PHE A 19 -13.32 -22.96 -8.55
C PHE A 19 -11.96 -22.67 -9.19
N SER A 20 -11.95 -21.91 -10.28
CA SER A 20 -10.73 -21.48 -10.94
C SER A 20 -9.91 -20.50 -10.06
N THR A 21 -8.60 -20.43 -10.29
CA THR A 21 -7.71 -19.49 -9.59
C THR A 21 -8.18 -18.03 -9.74
N SER A 22 -8.77 -17.73 -10.89
CA SER A 22 -9.37 -16.41 -11.16
C SER A 22 -10.59 -16.14 -10.26
N GLU A 23 -11.46 -17.12 -10.11
CA GLU A 23 -12.67 -16.97 -9.25
C GLU A 23 -12.28 -16.81 -7.78
N VAL A 24 -11.36 -17.59 -7.28
CA VAL A 24 -10.83 -17.43 -5.90
C VAL A 24 -10.12 -16.07 -5.77
N GLY A 25 -9.46 -15.61 -6.81
CA GLY A 25 -8.82 -14.29 -6.89
C GLY A 25 -9.76 -13.12 -6.68
N TRP A 26 -11.05 -13.25 -7.04
CA TRP A 26 -12.05 -12.20 -6.81
C TRP A 26 -12.29 -11.91 -5.33
N ILE A 27 -12.17 -12.90 -4.45
CA ILE A 27 -12.30 -12.70 -2.99
C ILE A 27 -11.26 -11.67 -2.51
N ASN A 28 -10.01 -11.84 -2.96
CA ASN A 28 -8.92 -10.93 -2.62
C ASN A 28 -9.03 -9.59 -3.34
N GLY A 29 -9.49 -9.60 -4.60
CA GLY A 29 -9.73 -8.37 -5.38
C GLY A 29 -10.77 -7.48 -4.71
N VAL A 30 -11.91 -8.03 -4.30
CA VAL A 30 -12.98 -7.32 -3.57
C VAL A 30 -12.48 -6.79 -2.22
N TYR A 31 -11.71 -7.59 -1.49
CA TYR A 31 -11.10 -7.15 -0.23
C TYR A 31 -10.20 -5.92 -0.42
N LEU A 32 -9.32 -5.94 -1.41
CA LEU A 32 -8.41 -4.82 -1.69
C LEU A 32 -9.17 -3.58 -2.17
N PHE A 33 -10.12 -3.78 -3.07
CA PHE A 33 -10.97 -2.72 -3.61
C PHE A 33 -11.74 -1.99 -2.51
N LEU A 34 -12.48 -2.73 -1.69
CA LEU A 34 -13.25 -2.15 -0.59
C LEU A 34 -12.34 -1.52 0.47
N SER A 35 -11.17 -2.11 0.75
CA SER A 35 -10.21 -1.54 1.68
C SER A 35 -9.79 -0.12 1.27
N LEU A 36 -9.53 0.10 -0.01
CA LEU A 36 -9.11 1.42 -0.51
C LEU A 36 -10.27 2.42 -0.63
N ILE A 37 -11.47 1.96 -0.98
CA ILE A 37 -12.65 2.82 -0.99
C ILE A 37 -12.97 3.32 0.41
N PHE A 38 -12.96 2.44 1.41
CA PHE A 38 -13.20 2.83 2.79
C PHE A 38 -12.11 3.76 3.34
N ASN A 39 -10.84 3.60 2.92
CA ASN A 39 -9.75 4.51 3.32
C ASN A 39 -10.09 5.98 3.08
N PHE A 40 -10.81 6.28 1.99
CA PHE A 40 -11.22 7.64 1.67
C PHE A 40 -12.13 8.25 2.74
N GLN A 41 -13.14 7.51 3.20
CA GLN A 41 -14.12 8.01 4.17
C GLN A 41 -13.55 8.04 5.60
N ILE A 42 -12.72 7.07 5.93
CA ILE A 42 -12.16 6.90 7.28
C ILE A 42 -11.28 8.08 7.69
N GLY A 43 -10.58 8.72 6.75
CA GLY A 43 -9.78 9.92 7.06
C GLY A 43 -10.60 11.05 7.70
N SER A 44 -11.78 11.31 7.17
CA SER A 44 -12.70 12.33 7.71
C SER A 44 -13.33 11.90 9.05
N ILE A 45 -13.64 10.62 9.18
CA ILE A 45 -14.17 10.04 10.42
C ILE A 45 -13.11 10.09 11.53
N LEU A 46 -11.85 9.81 11.19
CA LEU A 46 -10.71 9.90 12.12
C LEU A 46 -10.52 11.32 12.67
N ASP A 47 -10.66 12.33 11.80
CA ASP A 47 -10.53 13.72 12.23
C ASP A 47 -11.68 14.17 13.16
N ARG A 48 -12.85 13.52 13.05
CA ARG A 48 -14.03 13.82 13.86
C ARG A 48 -14.06 13.07 15.20
N TYR A 49 -13.77 11.77 15.19
CA TYR A 49 -13.95 10.88 16.35
C TYR A 49 -12.64 10.52 17.05
N GLY A 50 -11.51 10.81 16.43
CA GLY A 50 -10.18 10.54 16.98
C GLY A 50 -9.70 9.09 16.75
N PRO A 51 -8.40 8.83 16.98
CA PRO A 51 -7.79 7.54 16.66
C PRO A 51 -8.15 6.42 17.65
N GLN A 52 -8.49 6.74 18.89
CA GLN A 52 -8.76 5.74 19.92
C GLN A 52 -10.02 4.92 19.61
N LEU A 53 -11.14 5.59 19.29
CA LEU A 53 -12.38 4.92 18.93
C LEU A 53 -12.21 4.07 17.66
N LEU A 54 -11.57 4.65 16.64
CA LEU A 54 -11.37 3.96 15.37
C LEU A 54 -10.46 2.75 15.52
N SER A 55 -9.38 2.85 16.30
CA SER A 55 -8.50 1.69 16.53
C SER A 55 -9.21 0.55 17.26
N THR A 56 -10.11 0.87 18.21
CA THR A 56 -10.94 -0.14 18.89
C THR A 56 -11.89 -0.83 17.92
N ILE A 57 -12.56 -0.05 17.06
CA ILE A 57 -13.44 -0.60 16.01
C ILE A 57 -12.63 -1.47 15.03
N ALA A 58 -11.44 -1.02 14.62
CA ALA A 58 -10.57 -1.79 13.75
C ALA A 58 -10.16 -3.13 14.38
N ALA A 59 -9.80 -3.13 15.67
CA ALA A 59 -9.45 -4.34 16.40
C ALA A 59 -10.61 -5.33 16.45
N PHE A 60 -11.82 -4.85 16.71
CA PHE A 60 -13.03 -5.68 16.73
C PHE A 60 -13.29 -6.31 15.35
N PHE A 61 -13.36 -5.52 14.28
CA PHE A 61 -13.65 -6.03 12.95
C PHE A 61 -12.55 -6.98 12.45
N SER A 62 -11.27 -6.66 12.67
CA SER A 62 -10.17 -7.51 12.26
C SER A 62 -10.18 -8.87 12.97
N THR A 63 -10.44 -8.90 14.27
CA THR A 63 -10.53 -10.15 15.04
C THR A 63 -11.77 -10.96 14.64
N ALA A 64 -12.93 -10.30 14.53
CA ALA A 64 -14.18 -10.92 14.12
C ALA A 64 -14.06 -11.58 12.73
N THR A 65 -13.38 -10.94 11.78
CA THR A 65 -13.14 -11.50 10.44
C THR A 65 -12.49 -12.87 10.51
N PHE A 66 -11.41 -13.05 11.26
CA PHE A 66 -10.74 -14.35 11.34
C PHE A 66 -11.53 -15.40 12.11
N LEU A 67 -12.30 -15.00 13.14
CA LEU A 67 -13.19 -15.90 13.85
C LEU A 67 -14.35 -16.39 12.96
N LEU A 68 -14.92 -15.52 12.15
CA LEU A 68 -15.95 -15.89 11.19
C LEU A 68 -15.39 -16.72 10.04
N LEU A 69 -14.19 -16.38 9.55
CA LEU A 69 -13.49 -17.10 8.49
C LEU A 69 -13.23 -18.58 8.88
N ALA A 70 -13.03 -18.84 10.16
CA ALA A 70 -12.88 -20.19 10.69
C ALA A 70 -14.11 -21.10 10.47
N GLN A 71 -15.29 -20.50 10.26
CA GLN A 71 -16.57 -21.21 10.09
C GLN A 71 -17.05 -21.24 8.64
N CYS A 72 -16.41 -20.48 7.74
CA CYS A 72 -16.79 -20.37 6.34
C CYS A 72 -16.56 -21.71 5.60
N LYS A 73 -17.54 -22.10 4.77
CA LYS A 73 -17.50 -23.30 3.94
C LYS A 73 -17.81 -23.03 2.47
N THR A 74 -18.59 -21.98 2.16
CA THR A 74 -19.02 -21.68 0.81
C THR A 74 -18.33 -20.44 0.28
N TYR A 75 -18.19 -20.33 -1.05
CA TYR A 75 -17.57 -19.20 -1.74
C TYR A 75 -18.11 -17.83 -1.27
N TRP A 76 -19.44 -17.70 -1.18
CA TRP A 76 -20.09 -16.46 -0.76
C TRP A 76 -19.80 -16.07 0.70
N GLN A 77 -19.64 -17.05 1.59
CA GLN A 77 -19.25 -16.79 2.97
C GLN A 77 -17.82 -16.23 3.03
N PHE A 78 -16.88 -16.79 2.26
CA PHE A 78 -15.53 -16.24 2.15
C PHE A 78 -15.52 -14.84 1.56
N MET A 79 -16.32 -14.59 0.52
CA MET A 79 -16.44 -13.27 -0.11
C MET A 79 -16.95 -12.21 0.88
N LEU A 80 -18.00 -12.51 1.65
CA LEU A 80 -18.54 -11.57 2.63
C LEU A 80 -17.61 -11.39 3.83
N CYS A 81 -17.09 -12.49 4.36
CA CYS A 81 -16.30 -12.47 5.57
C CYS A 81 -14.94 -11.78 5.35
N LEU A 82 -14.15 -12.25 4.38
CA LEU A 82 -12.86 -11.67 4.07
C LEU A 82 -13.03 -10.37 3.26
N GLY A 83 -13.83 -10.40 2.19
CA GLY A 83 -13.99 -9.28 1.27
C GLY A 83 -14.60 -8.04 1.94
N VAL A 84 -15.69 -8.17 2.70
CA VAL A 84 -16.38 -7.01 3.28
C VAL A 84 -15.92 -6.75 4.72
N PHE A 85 -16.08 -7.70 5.64
CA PHE A 85 -15.72 -7.47 7.05
C PHE A 85 -14.23 -7.22 7.25
N GLY A 86 -13.38 -8.01 6.57
CA GLY A 86 -11.93 -7.85 6.61
C GLY A 86 -11.46 -6.50 6.06
N SER A 87 -12.07 -6.02 4.99
CA SER A 87 -11.73 -4.72 4.40
C SER A 87 -12.02 -3.55 5.32
N ILE A 88 -13.14 -3.57 6.06
CA ILE A 88 -13.50 -2.51 7.02
C ILE A 88 -12.44 -2.42 8.13
N GLY A 89 -12.13 -3.55 8.78
CA GLY A 89 -11.14 -3.59 9.85
C GLY A 89 -9.76 -3.10 9.41
N THR A 90 -9.31 -3.58 8.25
CA THR A 90 -8.00 -3.23 7.68
C THR A 90 -7.91 -1.76 7.30
N SER A 91 -8.96 -1.21 6.67
CA SER A 91 -9.01 0.21 6.27
C SER A 91 -8.92 1.14 7.47
N ILE A 92 -9.74 0.89 8.48
CA ILE A 92 -9.74 1.71 9.70
C ILE A 92 -8.37 1.65 10.38
N GLY A 93 -7.79 0.47 10.53
CA GLY A 93 -6.49 0.28 11.15
C GLY A 93 -5.36 0.97 10.38
N ALA A 94 -5.30 0.79 9.06
CA ALA A 94 -4.26 1.36 8.21
C ALA A 94 -4.29 2.89 8.19
N VAL A 95 -5.48 3.49 7.98
CA VAL A 95 -5.64 4.96 7.94
C VAL A 95 -5.31 5.57 9.30
N THR A 96 -5.77 4.94 10.39
CA THR A 96 -5.50 5.42 11.74
C THR A 96 -4.01 5.43 12.03
N ALA A 97 -3.30 4.33 11.76
CA ALA A 97 -1.87 4.22 12.01
C ALA A 97 -1.05 5.24 11.21
N VAL A 98 -1.27 5.30 9.88
CA VAL A 98 -0.54 6.20 8.98
C VAL A 98 -0.82 7.66 9.29
N SER A 99 -2.08 8.03 9.56
CA SER A 99 -2.46 9.41 9.84
C SER A 99 -1.90 9.91 11.17
N VAL A 100 -1.91 9.09 12.20
CA VAL A 100 -1.37 9.45 13.53
C VAL A 100 0.13 9.68 13.44
N VAL A 101 0.87 8.76 12.83
CA VAL A 101 2.34 8.90 12.64
C VAL A 101 2.66 10.13 11.80
N GLY A 102 1.92 10.35 10.71
CA GLY A 102 2.09 11.51 9.84
C GLY A 102 1.81 12.87 10.51
N LYS A 103 0.96 12.89 11.57
CA LYS A 103 0.68 14.09 12.38
C LYS A 103 1.73 14.33 13.47
N LEU A 104 2.28 13.27 14.05
CA LEU A 104 3.26 13.37 15.14
C LEU A 104 4.66 13.73 14.65
N PHE A 105 5.10 13.11 13.55
CA PHE A 105 6.47 13.25 13.06
C PHE A 105 6.54 14.18 11.85
N ILE A 106 7.14 15.37 12.04
CA ILE A 106 7.29 16.37 10.96
C ILE A 106 8.70 16.31 10.36
N ARG A 107 9.75 16.25 11.20
CA ARG A 107 11.16 16.41 10.78
C ARG A 107 11.75 15.18 10.09
N ARG A 108 11.40 13.96 10.52
CA ARG A 108 11.84 12.67 9.95
C ARG A 108 10.65 11.83 9.57
N ARG A 109 9.77 12.41 8.76
CA ARG A 109 8.48 11.82 8.42
C ARG A 109 8.65 10.53 7.61
N GLY A 110 9.59 10.47 6.67
CA GLY A 110 9.87 9.29 5.84
C GLY A 110 10.30 8.10 6.69
N LEU A 111 11.24 8.31 7.60
CA LEU A 111 11.70 7.27 8.52
C LEU A 111 10.58 6.78 9.45
N ALA A 112 9.81 7.70 10.04
CA ALA A 112 8.72 7.35 10.94
C ALA A 112 7.61 6.57 10.22
N MET A 113 7.27 6.96 8.99
CA MET A 113 6.33 6.24 8.12
C MET A 113 6.87 4.87 7.73
N GLY A 114 8.17 4.77 7.40
CA GLY A 114 8.83 3.51 7.10
C GLY A 114 8.69 2.51 8.25
N ILE A 115 9.00 2.94 9.49
CA ILE A 115 8.84 2.12 10.70
C ILE A 115 7.38 1.71 10.93
N ALA A 116 6.43 2.65 10.79
CA ALA A 116 5.02 2.35 10.97
C ALA A 116 4.50 1.29 9.98
N VAL A 117 4.93 1.38 8.71
CA VAL A 117 4.51 0.46 7.66
C VAL A 117 5.28 -0.88 7.71
N MET A 118 6.42 -0.98 8.44
CA MET A 118 7.12 -2.26 8.68
C MET A 118 6.23 -3.31 9.36
N GLY A 119 5.25 -2.91 10.18
CA GLY A 119 4.30 -3.82 10.79
C GLY A 119 3.54 -4.70 9.78
N THR A 120 3.26 -4.18 8.58
CA THR A 120 2.60 -4.97 7.53
C THR A 120 3.52 -6.06 6.95
N SER A 121 4.84 -5.82 6.94
CA SER A 121 5.84 -6.81 6.53
C SER A 121 6.05 -7.88 7.60
N LEU A 122 6.03 -7.50 8.89
CA LEU A 122 6.06 -8.48 9.98
C LEU A 122 4.86 -9.42 9.91
N GLY A 123 3.67 -8.89 9.59
CA GLY A 123 2.49 -9.72 9.35
C GLY A 123 2.68 -10.71 8.20
N SER A 124 3.35 -10.33 7.11
CA SER A 124 3.62 -11.25 5.99
C SER A 124 4.67 -12.32 6.29
N ILE A 125 5.38 -12.23 7.41
CA ILE A 125 6.24 -13.31 7.92
C ILE A 125 5.45 -14.20 8.90
N VAL A 126 4.83 -13.57 9.90
CA VAL A 126 4.17 -14.29 11.00
C VAL A 126 3.01 -15.13 10.50
N TYR A 127 2.12 -14.57 9.67
CA TYR A 127 0.91 -15.29 9.24
C TYR A 127 1.20 -16.53 8.39
N PRO A 128 2.01 -16.48 7.30
CA PRO A 128 2.31 -17.68 6.53
C PRO A 128 3.02 -18.75 7.34
N MET A 129 3.96 -18.38 8.21
CA MET A 129 4.66 -19.33 9.07
C MET A 129 3.73 -19.99 10.08
N THR A 130 2.83 -19.21 10.70
CA THR A 130 1.81 -19.76 11.61
C THR A 130 0.87 -20.70 10.86
N LEU A 131 0.37 -20.29 9.70
CA LEU A 131 -0.54 -21.11 8.89
C LEU A 131 0.13 -22.39 8.41
N ARG A 132 1.39 -22.34 7.95
CA ARG A 132 2.16 -23.52 7.59
C ARG A 132 2.24 -24.52 8.74
N ALA A 133 2.59 -24.05 9.94
CA ALA A 133 2.74 -24.92 11.10
C ALA A 133 1.42 -25.52 11.62
N THR A 134 0.28 -24.86 11.33
CA THR A 134 -1.01 -25.21 11.95
C THR A 134 -2.00 -25.87 11.00
N PHE A 135 -1.91 -25.67 9.68
CA PHE A 135 -2.86 -26.24 8.74
C PHE A 135 -2.88 -27.77 8.77
N GLU A 136 -1.69 -28.40 8.83
CA GLU A 136 -1.59 -29.84 8.86
C GLU A 136 -1.95 -30.44 10.23
N SER A 137 -1.58 -29.78 11.32
CA SER A 137 -1.75 -30.28 12.68
C SER A 137 -3.11 -29.97 13.29
N LEU A 138 -3.69 -28.81 13.04
CA LEU A 138 -4.91 -28.30 13.68
C LEU A 138 -6.09 -28.13 12.71
N GLY A 139 -5.83 -28.18 11.41
CA GLY A 139 -6.82 -27.93 10.36
C GLY A 139 -7.22 -26.47 10.25
N TRP A 140 -8.06 -26.17 9.25
CA TRP A 140 -8.45 -24.78 8.88
C TRP A 140 -9.05 -23.97 10.03
N ALA A 141 -10.07 -24.54 10.71
CA ALA A 141 -10.85 -23.78 11.69
C ALA A 141 -10.01 -23.31 12.88
N TRP A 142 -9.15 -24.20 13.40
CA TRP A 142 -8.28 -23.86 14.53
C TRP A 142 -7.13 -22.94 14.12
N SER A 143 -6.59 -23.12 12.91
CA SER A 143 -5.57 -22.21 12.37
C SER A 143 -6.09 -20.78 12.26
N MET A 144 -7.32 -20.58 11.77
CA MET A 144 -7.94 -19.26 11.70
C MET A 144 -8.24 -18.67 13.08
N ARG A 145 -8.65 -19.48 14.06
CA ARG A 145 -8.83 -19.03 15.46
C ARG A 145 -7.51 -18.57 16.09
N LEU A 146 -6.42 -19.31 15.83
CA LEU A 146 -5.09 -18.91 16.31
C LEU A 146 -4.66 -17.58 15.68
N VAL A 147 -4.86 -17.40 14.40
CA VAL A 147 -4.60 -16.12 13.71
C VAL A 147 -5.46 -15.00 14.32
N ALA A 148 -6.74 -15.26 14.61
CA ALA A 148 -7.61 -14.30 15.28
C ALA A 148 -7.06 -13.86 16.66
N LEU A 149 -6.53 -14.81 17.43
CA LEU A 149 -5.91 -14.51 18.72
C LEU A 149 -4.66 -13.62 18.57
N ILE A 150 -3.79 -13.94 17.61
CA ILE A 150 -2.60 -13.14 17.31
C ILE A 150 -3.00 -11.72 16.90
N VAL A 151 -4.00 -11.59 16.01
CA VAL A 151 -4.54 -10.28 15.58
C VAL A 151 -5.11 -9.52 16.76
N ALA A 152 -5.91 -10.18 17.61
CA ALA A 152 -6.49 -9.56 18.80
C ALA A 152 -5.42 -9.01 19.76
N CYS A 153 -4.35 -9.78 20.01
CA CYS A 153 -3.25 -9.34 20.87
C CYS A 153 -2.55 -8.10 20.31
N PHE A 154 -2.13 -8.14 19.03
CA PHE A 154 -1.40 -7.01 18.42
C PHE A 154 -2.27 -5.78 18.24
N THR A 155 -3.53 -5.93 17.84
CA THR A 155 -4.45 -4.78 17.68
C THR A 155 -4.83 -4.17 19.01
N SER A 156 -5.03 -4.98 20.06
CA SER A 156 -5.27 -4.48 21.45
C SER A 156 -4.06 -3.70 21.97
N LEU A 157 -2.84 -4.19 21.73
CA LEU A 157 -1.62 -3.44 22.05
C LEU A 157 -1.59 -2.10 21.31
N GLY A 158 -1.97 -2.09 20.02
CA GLY A 158 -2.09 -0.86 19.22
C GLY A 158 -3.10 0.13 19.81
N VAL A 159 -4.26 -0.35 20.27
CA VAL A 159 -5.28 0.49 20.94
C VAL A 159 -4.71 1.14 22.19
N VAL A 160 -3.99 0.38 23.02
CA VAL A 160 -3.34 0.92 24.24
C VAL A 160 -2.31 1.99 23.89
N CYS A 161 -1.52 1.81 22.82
CA CYS A 161 -0.56 2.81 22.35
C CYS A 161 -1.22 4.14 21.91
N PHE A 162 -2.48 4.13 21.49
CA PHE A 162 -3.21 5.35 21.11
C PHE A 162 -3.86 6.09 22.28
N LEU A 163 -3.92 5.52 23.49
CA LEU A 163 -4.49 6.18 24.67
C LEU A 163 -3.84 7.55 24.98
N PRO A 164 -2.51 7.71 24.98
CA PRO A 164 -1.88 9.00 25.28
C PRO A 164 -2.00 10.02 24.15
N PHE A 165 -2.41 9.63 22.94
CA PHE A 165 -2.45 10.52 21.76
C PHE A 165 -3.37 11.73 21.99
N ARG A 166 -4.50 11.55 22.64
CA ARG A 166 -5.44 12.63 22.96
C ARG A 166 -4.78 13.74 23.76
N ARG A 167 -4.00 13.39 24.79
CA ARG A 167 -3.27 14.35 25.64
C ARG A 167 -2.21 15.11 24.86
N LEU A 168 -1.55 14.45 23.89
CA LEU A 168 -0.50 15.06 23.06
C LEU A 168 -1.06 16.04 22.01
N THR A 169 -2.32 15.88 21.60
CA THR A 169 -2.96 16.69 20.56
C THR A 169 -3.94 17.73 21.07
N GLU A 170 -4.32 17.70 22.34
CA GLU A 170 -5.26 18.69 22.92
C GLU A 170 -4.77 20.13 22.80
N GLY A 171 -3.46 20.37 22.81
CA GLY A 171 -2.86 21.69 22.54
C GLY A 171 -2.87 22.14 21.08
N GLN A 172 -3.12 21.24 20.12
CA GLN A 172 -3.14 21.54 18.68
C GLN A 172 -4.56 21.61 18.09
N SER A 173 -5.58 21.26 18.86
CA SER A 173 -6.96 21.10 18.40
C SER A 173 -7.75 22.42 18.33
N ALA A 174 -7.16 23.57 18.63
CA ALA A 174 -7.83 24.88 18.58
C ALA A 174 -8.14 25.41 17.17
N SER A 175 -7.68 24.74 16.13
CA SER A 175 -8.09 25.05 14.74
C SER A 175 -9.22 24.13 14.29
N LYS A 176 -10.43 24.47 14.74
CA LYS A 176 -11.67 23.84 14.34
C LYS A 176 -12.03 24.16 12.89
N LYS A 177 -12.45 23.09 12.17
CA LYS A 177 -13.58 23.00 11.25
C LYS A 177 -13.45 23.46 9.80
N GLU A 178 -14.18 22.63 9.05
CA GLU A 178 -14.75 22.79 7.72
C GLU A 178 -13.88 22.30 6.58
N GLY A 179 -13.78 20.98 6.49
CA GLY A 179 -13.45 20.34 5.23
C GLY A 179 -14.54 19.32 4.95
N GLY A 180 -15.46 19.62 4.06
CA GLY A 180 -16.46 18.68 3.59
C GLY A 180 -15.79 17.41 3.08
N VAL A 181 -16.47 16.28 3.29
CA VAL A 181 -16.15 14.99 2.67
C VAL A 181 -16.45 15.16 1.17
N GLY A 182 -15.49 15.65 0.40
CA GLY A 182 -15.63 15.85 -1.04
C GLY A 182 -14.43 15.24 -1.75
N LEU A 183 -14.70 14.39 -2.76
CA LEU A 183 -13.71 14.02 -3.76
C LEU A 183 -13.24 15.30 -4.45
N ASP A 184 -11.98 15.64 -4.26
CA ASP A 184 -11.40 16.74 -5.00
C ASP A 184 -10.95 16.25 -6.39
N LEU A 185 -11.92 16.12 -7.29
CA LEU A 185 -11.67 15.77 -8.70
C LEU A 185 -10.87 16.86 -9.44
N SER A 186 -10.71 18.04 -8.84
CA SER A 186 -9.92 19.11 -9.43
C SER A 186 -8.42 18.76 -9.52
N ALA A 187 -7.93 17.87 -8.66
CA ALA A 187 -6.57 17.35 -8.70
C ALA A 187 -6.26 16.66 -10.04
N PHE A 188 -7.24 15.99 -10.65
CA PHE A 188 -7.09 15.34 -11.96
C PHE A 188 -6.90 16.30 -13.12
N LYS A 189 -7.19 17.58 -12.95
CA LYS A 189 -6.85 18.60 -13.96
C LYS A 189 -5.35 18.85 -14.05
N SER A 190 -4.57 18.45 -13.05
CA SER A 190 -3.11 18.58 -13.06
C SER A 190 -2.45 17.34 -13.70
N PRO A 191 -1.74 17.48 -14.82
CA PRO A 191 -1.04 16.36 -15.46
C PRO A 191 -0.01 15.71 -14.53
N LYS A 192 0.61 16.48 -13.63
CA LYS A 192 1.55 15.97 -12.61
C LYS A 192 0.89 14.95 -11.70
N PHE A 193 -0.32 15.23 -11.26
CA PHE A 193 -1.10 14.32 -10.41
C PHE A 193 -1.54 13.08 -11.19
N VAL A 194 -2.02 13.26 -12.42
CA VAL A 194 -2.48 12.14 -13.26
C VAL A 194 -1.35 11.14 -13.52
N PHE A 195 -0.18 11.61 -13.97
CA PHE A 195 0.95 10.72 -14.20
C PHE A 195 1.48 10.05 -12.94
N THR A 196 1.50 10.75 -11.80
CA THR A 196 1.87 10.14 -10.51
C THR A 196 0.86 9.05 -10.11
N SER A 197 -0.43 9.33 -10.18
CA SER A 197 -1.49 8.38 -9.84
C SER A 197 -1.50 7.18 -10.78
N LEU A 198 -1.30 7.39 -12.09
CA LEU A 198 -1.21 6.31 -13.08
C LEU A 198 -0.02 5.38 -12.77
N GLY A 199 1.16 5.95 -12.50
CA GLY A 199 2.33 5.16 -12.12
C GLY A 199 2.09 4.34 -10.86
N VAL A 200 1.46 4.94 -9.84
CA VAL A 200 1.12 4.24 -8.58
C VAL A 200 0.12 3.11 -8.84
N CYS A 201 -0.94 3.35 -9.62
CA CYS A 201 -1.93 2.32 -9.96
C CYS A 201 -1.29 1.10 -10.64
N ILE A 202 -0.39 1.35 -11.59
CA ILE A 202 0.29 0.28 -12.33
C ILE A 202 1.21 -0.52 -11.42
N VAL A 203 2.00 0.14 -10.57
CA VAL A 203 2.90 -0.57 -9.65
C VAL A 203 2.13 -1.38 -8.63
N GLU A 204 1.06 -0.82 -8.03
CA GLU A 204 0.19 -1.55 -7.10
C GLU A 204 -0.41 -2.79 -7.76
N PHE A 205 -0.90 -2.67 -9.00
CA PHE A 205 -1.41 -3.81 -9.76
C PHE A 205 -0.37 -4.94 -9.86
N VAL A 206 0.86 -4.62 -10.23
CA VAL A 206 1.93 -5.62 -10.38
C VAL A 206 2.36 -6.20 -9.04
N VAL A 207 2.51 -5.36 -8.01
CA VAL A 207 2.95 -5.79 -6.66
C VAL A 207 1.95 -6.77 -6.05
N TYR A 208 0.64 -6.47 -6.12
CA TYR A 208 -0.38 -7.38 -5.60
C TYR A 208 -0.61 -8.59 -6.52
N GLY A 209 -0.47 -8.43 -7.83
CA GLY A 209 -0.53 -9.54 -8.79
C GLY A 209 0.57 -10.57 -8.53
N ILE A 210 1.82 -10.15 -8.44
CA ILE A 210 2.95 -11.04 -8.12
C ILE A 210 2.79 -11.61 -6.70
N GLY A 211 2.53 -10.78 -5.70
CA GLY A 211 2.40 -11.22 -4.30
C GLY A 211 1.26 -12.23 -4.07
N GLY A 212 0.16 -12.07 -4.80
CA GLY A 212 -0.98 -12.99 -4.72
C GLY A 212 -0.76 -14.32 -5.44
N LEU A 213 -0.06 -14.30 -6.57
CA LEU A 213 0.12 -15.48 -7.41
C LEU A 213 1.47 -16.19 -7.20
N LEU A 214 2.40 -15.64 -6.41
CA LEU A 214 3.72 -16.22 -6.21
C LEU A 214 3.68 -17.69 -5.72
N PRO A 215 2.81 -18.08 -4.75
CA PRO A 215 2.66 -19.48 -4.38
C PRO A 215 2.09 -20.34 -5.50
N THR A 216 1.15 -19.81 -6.28
CA THR A 216 0.55 -20.53 -7.41
C THR A 216 1.55 -20.75 -8.53
N ILE A 217 2.40 -19.75 -8.82
CA ILE A 217 3.50 -19.86 -9.80
C ILE A 217 4.50 -20.92 -9.32
N SER A 218 4.85 -20.93 -8.04
CA SER A 218 5.74 -21.93 -7.42
C SER A 218 5.20 -23.34 -7.57
N ALA A 219 3.93 -23.54 -7.24
CA ALA A 219 3.26 -24.84 -7.38
C ALA A 219 3.15 -25.28 -8.85
N GLY A 220 2.83 -24.36 -9.76
CA GLY A 220 2.79 -24.64 -11.21
C GLY A 220 4.15 -24.97 -11.82
N ALA A 221 5.25 -24.55 -11.18
CA ALA A 221 6.62 -24.91 -11.57
C ALA A 221 7.06 -26.29 -10.98
N GLY A 222 6.18 -26.97 -10.24
CA GLY A 222 6.46 -28.28 -9.63
C GLY A 222 7.20 -28.19 -8.29
N PHE A 223 7.28 -26.99 -7.68
CA PHE A 223 7.86 -26.83 -6.34
C PHE A 223 6.83 -27.18 -5.26
N SER A 224 7.30 -27.49 -4.06
CA SER A 224 6.41 -27.88 -2.96
C SER A 224 5.50 -26.71 -2.51
N THR A 225 4.34 -27.04 -1.94
CA THR A 225 3.45 -26.02 -1.35
C THR A 225 4.13 -25.27 -0.20
N GLU A 226 5.07 -25.91 0.49
CA GLU A 226 5.90 -25.31 1.54
C GLU A 226 6.79 -24.19 0.99
N ASP A 227 7.35 -24.38 -0.20
CA ASP A 227 8.15 -23.34 -0.89
C ASP A 227 7.31 -22.08 -1.15
N GLY A 228 6.05 -22.23 -1.50
CA GLY A 228 5.12 -21.11 -1.67
C GLY A 228 4.98 -20.25 -0.42
N TYR A 229 4.84 -20.87 0.75
CA TYR A 229 4.75 -20.15 2.03
C TYR A 229 6.08 -19.49 2.41
N MET A 230 7.20 -20.18 2.16
CA MET A 230 8.55 -19.64 2.38
C MET A 230 8.82 -18.42 1.51
N LEU A 231 8.44 -18.45 0.23
CA LEU A 231 8.60 -17.33 -0.69
C LEU A 231 7.88 -16.06 -0.18
N ILE A 232 6.62 -16.17 0.30
CA ILE A 232 5.90 -15.02 0.86
C ILE A 232 6.57 -14.51 2.14
N SER A 233 7.09 -15.40 2.98
CA SER A 233 7.78 -15.02 4.21
C SER A 233 9.09 -14.27 3.91
N ILE A 234 9.86 -14.72 2.93
CA ILE A 234 11.09 -14.07 2.46
C ILE A 234 10.77 -12.70 1.83
N LEU A 235 9.73 -12.64 0.99
CA LEU A 235 9.23 -11.38 0.43
C LEU A 235 8.91 -10.38 1.54
N GLY A 236 8.21 -10.82 2.59
CA GLY A 236 7.90 -9.99 3.75
C GLY A 236 9.13 -9.52 4.52
N ALA A 237 10.08 -10.42 4.79
CA ALA A 237 11.31 -10.10 5.52
C ALA A 237 12.16 -9.06 4.76
N CYS A 238 12.38 -9.28 3.46
CA CYS A 238 13.14 -8.35 2.62
C CYS A 238 12.40 -7.01 2.43
N SER A 239 11.07 -7.04 2.33
CA SER A 239 10.24 -5.82 2.28
C SER A 239 10.36 -4.99 3.57
N CYS A 240 10.51 -5.63 4.73
CA CYS A 240 10.75 -4.94 5.99
C CYS A 240 12.04 -4.11 5.94
N VAL A 241 13.13 -4.72 5.49
CA VAL A 241 14.43 -4.04 5.32
C VAL A 241 14.32 -2.93 4.27
N GLY A 242 13.64 -3.20 3.14
CA GLY A 242 13.41 -2.24 2.07
C GLY A 242 12.70 -0.98 2.55
N ARG A 243 11.64 -1.12 3.35
CA ARG A 243 10.88 0.01 3.91
C ARG A 243 11.71 0.88 4.83
N PHE A 244 12.51 0.27 5.69
CA PHE A 244 13.38 1.01 6.60
C PHE A 244 14.47 1.80 5.84
N SER A 245 15.22 1.12 4.98
CA SER A 245 16.34 1.73 4.23
C SER A 245 15.85 2.83 3.29
N THR A 246 14.74 2.61 2.61
CA THR A 246 14.20 3.58 1.64
C THR A 246 13.56 4.78 2.32
N GLY A 247 12.98 4.63 3.51
CA GLY A 247 12.53 5.77 4.31
C GLY A 247 13.66 6.75 4.59
N PHE A 248 14.85 6.23 4.92
CA PHE A 248 16.05 7.04 5.14
C PHE A 248 16.63 7.62 3.84
N ILE A 249 16.68 6.82 2.77
CA ILE A 249 17.16 7.27 1.45
C ILE A 249 16.24 8.33 0.86
N GLY A 250 14.91 8.12 0.94
CA GLY A 250 13.90 9.06 0.44
C GLY A 250 13.97 10.43 1.10
N ASP A 251 14.25 10.48 2.41
CA ASP A 251 14.46 11.74 3.13
C ASP A 251 15.75 12.48 2.67
N LYS A 252 16.75 11.76 2.13
CA LYS A 252 17.99 12.36 1.65
C LYS A 252 17.97 12.77 0.18
N VAL A 253 17.50 11.89 -0.69
CA VAL A 253 17.57 12.03 -2.16
C VAL A 253 16.31 12.63 -2.76
N GLY A 254 15.21 12.53 -2.02
CA GLY A 254 13.86 12.91 -2.47
C GLY A 254 13.06 11.72 -3.02
N PRO A 255 11.73 11.71 -2.81
CA PRO A 255 10.89 10.54 -3.09
C PRO A 255 10.82 10.19 -4.59
N PHE A 256 10.77 11.17 -5.49
CA PHE A 256 10.73 10.92 -6.93
C PHE A 256 12.02 10.32 -7.48
N ASN A 257 13.18 10.83 -7.03
CA ASN A 257 14.47 10.31 -7.48
C ASN A 257 14.67 8.87 -7.01
N ALA A 258 14.37 8.60 -5.73
CA ALA A 258 14.42 7.26 -5.17
C ALA A 258 13.47 6.30 -5.90
N MET A 259 12.25 6.75 -6.23
CA MET A 259 11.26 5.95 -6.95
C MET A 259 11.73 5.58 -8.36
N VAL A 260 12.22 6.55 -9.14
CA VAL A 260 12.72 6.28 -10.50
C VAL A 260 13.89 5.29 -10.48
N THR A 261 14.82 5.46 -9.53
CA THR A 261 15.94 4.51 -9.36
C THR A 261 15.42 3.11 -9.01
N THR A 262 14.46 3.00 -8.10
CA THR A 262 13.83 1.73 -7.75
C THR A 262 13.15 1.07 -8.95
N MET A 263 12.43 1.84 -9.80
CA MET A 263 11.79 1.29 -11.00
C MET A 263 12.81 0.74 -12.00
N VAL A 264 13.92 1.44 -12.24
CA VAL A 264 15.00 0.95 -13.12
C VAL A 264 15.56 -0.38 -12.62
N ILE A 265 15.82 -0.49 -11.32
CA ILE A 265 16.33 -1.73 -10.72
C ILE A 265 15.30 -2.87 -10.86
N ILE A 266 14.01 -2.59 -10.61
CA ILE A 266 12.94 -3.58 -10.77
C ILE A 266 12.84 -4.08 -12.22
N VAL A 267 12.93 -3.19 -13.21
CA VAL A 267 12.93 -3.58 -14.64
C VAL A 267 14.07 -4.55 -14.91
N ILE A 268 15.28 -4.25 -14.44
CA ILE A 268 16.45 -5.12 -14.63
C ILE A 268 16.21 -6.48 -13.95
N LEU A 269 15.71 -6.51 -12.71
CA LEU A 269 15.42 -7.74 -11.98
C LEU A 269 14.36 -8.60 -12.67
N MET A 270 13.29 -7.98 -13.17
CA MET A 270 12.24 -8.69 -13.91
C MET A 270 12.77 -9.32 -15.21
N ALA A 271 13.55 -8.54 -15.98
CA ALA A 271 14.11 -8.99 -17.24
C ALA A 271 15.18 -10.07 -17.08
N SER A 272 16.04 -9.97 -16.04
CA SER A 272 17.19 -10.86 -15.86
C SER A 272 16.89 -12.12 -15.05
N LEU A 273 15.98 -12.06 -14.07
CA LEU A 273 15.72 -13.17 -13.15
C LEU A 273 14.31 -13.76 -13.33
N PHE A 274 13.28 -12.94 -13.38
CA PHE A 274 11.90 -13.43 -13.34
C PHE A 274 11.48 -14.07 -14.67
N ILE A 275 11.70 -13.40 -15.80
CA ILE A 275 11.29 -13.90 -17.10
C ILE A 275 12.00 -15.21 -17.47
N PRO A 276 13.36 -15.30 -17.39
CA PRO A 276 14.04 -16.52 -17.85
C PRO A 276 13.99 -17.67 -16.85
N PHE A 277 13.85 -17.41 -15.55
CA PHE A 277 14.12 -18.44 -14.53
C PHE A 277 12.98 -18.69 -13.53
N ALA A 278 11.84 -18.02 -13.62
CA ALA A 278 10.74 -18.14 -12.65
C ALA A 278 10.24 -19.58 -12.46
N THR A 279 10.32 -20.41 -13.50
CA THR A 279 9.83 -21.80 -13.50
C THR A 279 10.92 -22.86 -13.61
N SER A 280 12.18 -22.45 -13.83
CA SER A 280 13.27 -23.39 -14.09
C SER A 280 14.17 -23.67 -12.89
N SER A 281 14.20 -22.78 -11.90
CA SER A 281 15.07 -22.93 -10.73
C SER A 281 14.46 -22.31 -9.48
N ALA A 282 14.21 -23.14 -8.46
CA ALA A 282 13.74 -22.68 -7.16
C ALA A 282 14.69 -21.66 -6.53
N THR A 283 15.99 -21.88 -6.59
CA THR A 283 17.00 -20.97 -6.00
C THR A 283 16.92 -19.57 -6.62
N LEU A 284 16.77 -19.49 -7.94
CA LEU A 284 16.66 -18.18 -8.63
C LEU A 284 15.32 -17.51 -8.33
N LEU A 285 14.24 -18.28 -8.15
CA LEU A 285 12.96 -17.74 -7.70
C LEU A 285 13.05 -17.17 -6.27
N TYR A 286 13.77 -17.84 -5.36
CA TYR A 286 14.04 -17.33 -4.01
C TYR A 286 14.85 -16.01 -4.04
N ILE A 287 15.91 -15.95 -4.86
CA ILE A 287 16.73 -14.73 -5.03
C ILE A 287 15.88 -13.59 -5.60
N PHE A 288 15.10 -13.88 -6.66
CA PHE A 288 14.17 -12.90 -7.22
C PHE A 288 13.19 -12.38 -6.16
N THR A 289 12.56 -13.28 -5.41
CA THR A 289 11.57 -12.93 -4.39
C THR A 289 12.16 -12.06 -3.28
N ALA A 290 13.40 -12.33 -2.86
CA ALA A 290 14.10 -11.52 -1.87
C ALA A 290 14.36 -10.09 -2.38
N LEU A 291 14.89 -9.96 -3.59
CA LEU A 291 15.17 -8.66 -4.21
C LEU A 291 13.86 -7.92 -4.55
N TRP A 292 12.89 -8.63 -5.11
CA TRP A 292 11.55 -8.07 -5.36
C TRP A 292 10.91 -7.55 -4.08
N GLY A 293 10.96 -8.32 -2.98
CA GLY A 293 10.46 -7.91 -1.67
C GLY A 293 11.08 -6.62 -1.18
N TYR A 294 12.41 -6.49 -1.29
CA TYR A 294 13.14 -5.29 -0.91
C TYR A 294 12.68 -4.05 -1.68
N PHE A 295 12.64 -4.14 -3.01
CA PHE A 295 12.30 -2.98 -3.85
C PHE A 295 10.80 -2.67 -3.89
N SER A 296 9.92 -3.67 -3.86
CA SER A 296 8.48 -3.45 -3.76
C SER A 296 8.08 -2.87 -2.40
N GLY A 297 8.77 -3.28 -1.32
CA GLY A 297 8.60 -2.66 0.00
C GLY A 297 8.91 -1.17 0.02
N SER A 298 9.93 -0.76 -0.74
CA SER A 298 10.33 0.65 -0.90
C SER A 298 9.22 1.52 -1.47
N PHE A 299 8.43 0.99 -2.40
CA PHE A 299 7.31 1.69 -3.03
C PHE A 299 6.29 2.21 -2.03
N TYR A 300 5.91 1.42 -1.02
CA TYR A 300 4.90 1.81 -0.02
C TYR A 300 5.32 3.00 0.86
N VAL A 301 6.62 3.21 1.01
CA VAL A 301 7.17 4.36 1.77
C VAL A 301 7.29 5.60 0.90
N LEU A 302 7.69 5.43 -0.37
CA LEU A 302 7.92 6.54 -1.30
C LEU A 302 6.62 7.12 -1.87
N SER A 303 5.61 6.29 -2.13
CA SER A 303 4.35 6.70 -2.75
C SER A 303 3.65 7.87 -2.01
N PRO A 304 3.43 7.84 -0.69
CA PRO A 304 2.84 8.97 0.02
C PRO A 304 3.70 10.24 -0.04
N GLY A 305 5.03 10.08 -0.07
CA GLY A 305 5.99 11.18 -0.20
C GLY A 305 5.87 11.90 -1.55
N MET A 306 5.66 11.15 -2.63
CA MET A 306 5.45 11.73 -3.96
C MET A 306 4.16 12.56 -4.04
N PHE A 307 3.05 12.05 -3.50
CA PHE A 307 1.79 12.82 -3.45
C PHE A 307 1.91 14.10 -2.65
N VAL A 308 2.64 14.08 -1.53
CA VAL A 308 2.93 15.30 -0.75
C VAL A 308 3.73 16.30 -1.59
N SER A 309 4.73 15.87 -2.35
CA SER A 309 5.53 16.74 -3.22
C SER A 309 4.70 17.36 -4.36
N VAL A 310 3.82 16.56 -4.99
CA VAL A 310 2.88 17.05 -6.02
C VAL A 310 1.93 18.10 -5.44
N LEU A 311 1.36 17.84 -4.26
CA LEU A 311 0.45 18.75 -3.60
C LEU A 311 1.13 20.06 -3.21
N GLN A 312 2.35 20.01 -2.66
CA GLN A 312 3.13 21.21 -2.35
C GLN A 312 3.35 22.08 -3.59
N CYS A 313 3.68 21.46 -4.71
CA CYS A 313 3.86 22.20 -5.98
C CYS A 313 2.54 22.81 -6.48
N LEU A 314 1.40 22.12 -6.34
CA LEU A 314 0.07 22.63 -6.69
C LEU A 314 -0.32 23.83 -5.83
N VAL A 315 -0.16 23.74 -4.53
CA VAL A 315 -0.46 24.81 -3.57
C VAL A 315 0.43 26.03 -3.83
N LEU A 316 1.74 25.83 -4.03
CA LEU A 316 2.67 26.92 -4.34
C LEU A 316 2.30 27.66 -5.63
N ARG A 317 1.87 26.92 -6.68
CA ARG A 317 1.40 27.56 -7.93
C ARG A 317 0.15 28.39 -7.72
N LEU A 318 -0.84 27.87 -7.01
CA LEU A 318 -2.08 28.60 -6.73
C LEU A 318 -1.81 29.87 -5.90
N THR A 319 -0.89 29.80 -4.95
CA THR A 319 -0.50 30.92 -4.11
C THR A 319 0.31 31.95 -4.90
N CYS A 320 1.27 31.54 -5.73
CA CYS A 320 1.99 32.44 -6.62
C CYS A 320 1.08 33.13 -7.63
N CYS A 321 0.11 32.43 -8.23
CA CYS A 321 -0.88 33.05 -9.10
C CYS A 321 -1.75 34.08 -8.36
N SER A 322 -2.20 33.77 -7.15
CA SER A 322 -3.03 34.70 -6.36
C SER A 322 -2.25 35.94 -5.87
N MET A 323 -0.94 35.80 -5.65
CA MET A 323 -0.04 36.89 -5.28
C MET A 323 0.33 37.80 -6.46
N TYR A 324 0.48 37.22 -7.65
CA TYR A 324 0.75 38.03 -8.86
C TYR A 324 -0.40 38.97 -9.21
N TRP A 325 -1.62 38.62 -8.73
CA TRP A 325 -2.81 39.45 -8.92
C TRP A 325 -3.10 40.45 -7.78
N LYS A 326 -2.42 40.37 -6.64
CA LYS A 326 -2.70 41.16 -5.43
C LYS A 326 -1.53 41.99 -4.92
N ASP A 327 -0.86 42.75 -5.70
CA ASP A 327 0.05 43.82 -5.28
C ASP A 327 1.56 43.62 -5.27
N MET A 328 2.19 44.31 -6.14
CA MET A 328 3.62 44.70 -6.13
C MET A 328 4.01 45.64 -4.98
N ARG A 329 3.23 45.85 -3.92
CA ARG A 329 3.51 46.92 -2.92
C ARG A 329 3.94 46.47 -1.52
N ALA A 330 4.18 45.21 -1.24
CA ALA A 330 4.54 44.78 0.12
C ALA A 330 5.75 43.87 0.16
N GLN A 331 6.95 44.41 0.01
CA GLN A 331 8.21 43.64 0.16
C GLN A 331 8.49 43.14 1.60
N GLY A 332 7.85 43.69 2.64
CA GLY A 332 8.01 43.25 4.03
C GLY A 332 7.19 42.02 4.45
N LEU A 333 6.11 41.71 3.72
CA LEU A 333 5.20 40.60 4.07
C LEU A 333 5.69 39.23 3.57
N ARG A 334 6.72 39.16 2.73
CA ARG A 334 7.21 37.89 2.14
C ARG A 334 7.68 36.88 3.18
N THR A 335 8.38 37.30 4.21
CA THR A 335 8.94 36.40 5.24
C THR A 335 7.86 35.90 6.18
N ILE A 336 6.90 36.75 6.55
CA ILE A 336 5.77 36.40 7.40
C ILE A 336 4.80 35.51 6.64
N LEU A 337 4.55 35.79 5.36
CA LEU A 337 3.69 34.96 4.51
C LEU A 337 4.32 33.60 4.20
N TRP A 338 5.65 33.54 4.05
CA TRP A 338 6.39 32.27 3.93
C TRP A 338 6.25 31.40 5.19
N LEU A 339 6.35 32.00 6.36
CA LEU A 339 6.13 31.37 7.66
C LEU A 339 4.66 30.95 7.84
N VAL A 340 3.70 31.80 7.50
CA VAL A 340 2.27 31.49 7.58
C VAL A 340 1.86 30.40 6.59
N LEU A 341 2.40 30.41 5.36
CA LEU A 341 2.16 29.37 4.35
C LEU A 341 2.83 28.04 4.70
N PHE A 342 3.97 28.10 5.34
CA PHE A 342 4.63 26.89 5.84
C PHE A 342 3.87 26.29 7.05
N TYR A 343 3.21 27.14 7.83
CA TYR A 343 2.46 26.73 9.03
C TYR A 343 0.99 26.41 8.75
N SER A 344 0.36 27.10 7.80
CA SER A 344 -1.02 26.85 7.36
C SER A 344 -1.10 25.89 6.17
N ARG A 345 -0.49 24.71 6.29
CA ARG A 345 -0.78 23.61 5.36
C ARG A 345 -2.27 23.29 5.43
N PRO A 346 -3.00 23.32 4.32
CA PRO A 346 -4.37 22.83 4.31
C PRO A 346 -4.35 21.33 4.55
N LYS A 347 -4.49 20.94 5.83
CA LYS A 347 -4.47 19.53 6.29
C LYS A 347 -5.49 18.67 5.54
N ASN A 348 -6.56 19.28 5.08
CA ASN A 348 -7.66 18.62 4.37
C ASN A 348 -7.34 18.37 2.88
N ALA A 349 -6.55 19.21 2.22
CA ALA A 349 -6.20 19.02 0.81
C ALA A 349 -5.33 17.77 0.59
N THR A 350 -4.47 17.43 1.54
CA THR A 350 -3.62 16.23 1.44
C THR A 350 -4.46 14.94 1.50
N ASN A 351 -5.46 14.89 2.39
CA ASN A 351 -6.32 13.72 2.54
C ASN A 351 -7.23 13.54 1.32
N ASN A 352 -7.76 14.62 0.76
CA ASN A 352 -8.62 14.56 -0.42
C ASN A 352 -7.85 14.15 -1.69
N VAL A 353 -6.64 14.64 -1.88
CA VAL A 353 -5.80 14.31 -3.04
C VAL A 353 -5.30 12.86 -2.99
N THR A 354 -4.83 12.39 -1.85
CA THR A 354 -4.45 10.98 -1.68
C THR A 354 -5.66 10.05 -1.77
N GLY A 355 -6.82 10.48 -1.28
CA GLY A 355 -8.09 9.76 -1.40
C GLY A 355 -8.52 9.56 -2.86
N SER A 356 -8.42 10.61 -3.68
CA SER A 356 -8.74 10.54 -5.12
C SER A 356 -7.82 9.59 -5.87
N SER A 357 -6.52 9.55 -5.54
CA SER A 357 -5.58 8.58 -6.10
C SER A 357 -5.92 7.15 -5.66
N ASN A 358 -6.25 6.94 -4.38
CA ASN A 358 -6.60 5.62 -3.86
C ASN A 358 -7.83 5.02 -4.54
N MET A 359 -8.78 5.84 -5.02
CA MET A 359 -9.90 5.34 -5.81
C MET A 359 -9.46 4.74 -7.16
N CYS A 360 -8.52 5.38 -7.85
CA CYS A 360 -7.97 4.81 -9.09
C CYS A 360 -7.21 3.51 -8.80
N VAL A 361 -6.43 3.49 -7.73
CA VAL A 361 -5.71 2.28 -7.28
C VAL A 361 -6.69 1.17 -6.89
N ALA A 362 -7.83 1.50 -6.26
CA ALA A 362 -8.84 0.51 -5.89
C ALA A 362 -9.34 -0.29 -7.10
N VAL A 363 -9.64 0.40 -8.20
CA VAL A 363 -10.07 -0.27 -9.45
C VAL A 363 -8.95 -1.15 -10.01
N ALA A 364 -7.71 -0.68 -9.99
CA ALA A 364 -6.57 -1.49 -10.45
C ALA A 364 -6.38 -2.75 -9.60
N LEU A 365 -6.54 -2.66 -8.28
CA LEU A 365 -6.40 -3.79 -7.37
C LEU A 365 -7.57 -4.79 -7.44
N LEU A 366 -8.78 -4.33 -7.74
CA LEU A 366 -9.92 -5.21 -7.99
C LEU A 366 -9.60 -6.21 -9.10
N LEU A 367 -8.92 -5.74 -10.14
CA LEU A 367 -8.60 -6.54 -11.32
C LEU A 367 -7.24 -7.25 -11.22
N ALA A 368 -6.36 -6.83 -10.30
CA ALA A 368 -4.96 -7.29 -10.27
C ALA A 368 -4.85 -8.81 -10.15
N ILE A 369 -5.46 -9.40 -9.15
CA ILE A 369 -5.34 -10.85 -8.90
C ILE A 369 -6.21 -11.68 -9.85
N PRO A 370 -7.50 -11.35 -10.10
CA PRO A 370 -8.32 -12.12 -11.03
C PRO A 370 -7.79 -12.13 -12.46
N LEU A 371 -7.38 -10.96 -12.98
CA LEU A 371 -6.84 -10.85 -14.33
C LEU A 371 -5.50 -11.59 -14.47
N SER A 372 -4.63 -11.42 -13.48
CA SER A 372 -3.34 -12.11 -13.46
C SER A 372 -3.50 -13.62 -13.31
N GLY A 373 -4.47 -14.09 -12.53
CA GLY A 373 -4.83 -15.51 -12.41
C GLY A 373 -5.30 -16.09 -13.74
N MET A 374 -6.21 -15.40 -14.42
CA MET A 374 -6.68 -15.80 -15.75
C MET A 374 -5.55 -15.83 -16.79
N MET A 375 -4.64 -14.86 -16.74
CA MET A 375 -3.47 -14.83 -17.62
C MET A 375 -2.51 -15.98 -17.32
N LEU A 376 -2.29 -16.29 -16.04
CA LEU A 376 -1.44 -17.41 -15.62
C LEU A 376 -2.00 -18.75 -16.14
N GLU A 377 -3.30 -18.98 -16.02
CA GLU A 377 -3.97 -20.21 -16.48
C GLU A 377 -3.95 -20.36 -18.02
N LYS A 378 -4.21 -19.27 -18.76
CA LYS A 378 -4.36 -19.32 -20.21
C LYS A 378 -3.04 -19.13 -20.97
N LEU A 379 -2.14 -18.30 -20.49
CA LEU A 379 -0.95 -17.85 -21.20
C LEU A 379 0.35 -18.38 -20.59
N GLY A 380 0.27 -18.89 -19.34
CA GLY A 380 1.43 -19.37 -18.61
C GLY A 380 2.24 -18.27 -17.93
N SER A 381 3.18 -18.70 -17.08
CA SER A 381 3.97 -17.81 -16.20
C SER A 381 4.92 -16.88 -16.94
N GLN A 382 5.49 -17.30 -18.08
CA GLN A 382 6.44 -16.48 -18.84
C GLN A 382 5.76 -15.27 -19.49
N LEU A 383 4.60 -15.46 -20.14
CA LEU A 383 3.86 -14.37 -20.77
C LEU A 383 3.30 -13.41 -19.72
N LEU A 384 2.86 -13.92 -18.57
CA LEU A 384 2.48 -13.09 -17.42
C LEU A 384 3.66 -12.24 -16.93
N ALA A 385 4.87 -12.81 -16.86
CA ALA A 385 6.07 -12.08 -16.46
C ALA A 385 6.43 -10.97 -17.47
N CYS A 386 6.31 -11.23 -18.77
CA CYS A 386 6.50 -10.22 -19.82
C CYS A 386 5.46 -9.08 -19.71
N PHE A 387 4.20 -9.42 -19.45
CA PHE A 387 3.14 -8.44 -19.21
C PHE A 387 3.48 -7.53 -18.01
N TYR A 388 3.89 -8.11 -16.89
CA TYR A 388 4.29 -7.34 -15.72
C TYR A 388 5.51 -6.44 -15.98
N LEU A 389 6.49 -6.93 -16.76
CA LEU A 389 7.63 -6.10 -17.18
C LEU A 389 7.17 -4.87 -17.97
N GLY A 390 6.30 -5.06 -18.96
CA GLY A 390 5.72 -3.96 -19.73
C GLY A 390 5.00 -2.93 -18.85
N MET A 391 4.22 -3.40 -17.89
CA MET A 391 3.52 -2.55 -16.93
C MET A 391 4.49 -1.74 -16.06
N ILE A 392 5.55 -2.36 -15.53
CA ILE A 392 6.56 -1.66 -14.72
C ILE A 392 7.34 -0.62 -15.53
N VAL A 393 7.66 -0.90 -16.79
CA VAL A 393 8.29 0.09 -17.70
C VAL A 393 7.36 1.28 -17.90
N LEU A 394 6.07 1.05 -18.16
CA LEU A 394 5.06 2.11 -18.30
C LEU A 394 4.93 2.95 -17.01
N ALA A 395 4.95 2.32 -15.84
CA ALA A 395 4.96 3.02 -14.56
C ALA A 395 6.22 3.88 -14.39
N GLY A 396 7.39 3.34 -14.72
CA GLY A 396 8.65 4.08 -14.69
C GLY A 396 8.62 5.33 -15.57
N ILE A 397 8.14 5.21 -16.81
CA ILE A 397 7.93 6.34 -17.71
C ILE A 397 6.99 7.37 -17.10
N SER A 398 5.86 6.93 -16.51
CA SER A 398 4.90 7.82 -15.84
C SER A 398 5.53 8.62 -14.71
N PHE A 399 6.38 8.01 -13.88
CA PHE A 399 7.10 8.71 -12.81
C PHE A 399 8.17 9.68 -13.32
N VAL A 400 8.88 9.33 -14.40
CA VAL A 400 9.85 10.23 -15.07
C VAL A 400 9.13 11.46 -15.62
N VAL A 401 8.00 11.27 -16.30
CA VAL A 401 7.17 12.37 -16.82
C VAL A 401 6.65 13.25 -15.67
N ALA A 402 6.06 12.64 -14.63
CA ALA A 402 5.59 13.37 -13.46
C ALA A 402 6.70 14.23 -12.83
N ARG A 403 7.89 13.64 -12.67
CA ARG A 403 9.08 14.32 -12.16
C ARG A 403 9.52 15.47 -13.07
N GLY A 404 9.59 15.25 -14.39
CA GLY A 404 9.94 16.27 -15.36
C GLY A 404 8.98 17.47 -15.33
N LEU A 405 7.68 17.21 -15.24
CA LEU A 405 6.65 18.21 -15.08
C LEU A 405 6.74 18.99 -13.75
N LEU A 406 7.25 18.36 -12.68
CA LEU A 406 7.45 19.01 -11.39
C LEU A 406 8.64 19.96 -11.40
N ILE A 407 9.77 19.53 -11.96
CA ILE A 407 11.04 20.30 -11.96
C ILE A 407 11.09 21.34 -13.08
N GLY A 408 10.32 21.13 -14.15
CA GLY A 408 10.39 21.93 -15.38
C GLY A 408 11.57 21.56 -16.29
N ASN A 409 12.40 20.59 -15.89
CA ASN A 409 13.53 20.05 -16.67
C ASN A 409 13.69 18.55 -16.42
N PHE A 410 13.72 17.74 -17.47
CA PHE A 410 13.78 16.28 -17.38
C PHE A 410 15.13 15.75 -16.88
N PHE A 411 16.23 16.48 -17.07
CA PHE A 411 17.61 16.00 -16.85
C PHE A 411 18.30 16.47 -15.57
N VAL A 412 17.65 17.27 -14.73
CA VAL A 412 18.30 17.77 -13.50
C VAL A 412 18.18 16.74 -12.37
N LEU A 413 19.23 15.95 -12.16
CA LEU A 413 19.33 14.92 -11.12
C LEU A 413 19.53 15.48 -9.68
N LYS A 414 20.06 16.69 -9.53
CA LYS A 414 20.51 17.23 -8.23
C LYS A 414 19.50 18.07 -7.43
N ARG A 415 18.27 18.25 -7.87
CA ARG A 415 17.29 19.00 -7.08
C ARG A 415 16.56 18.06 -6.11
N LYS A 416 16.89 18.24 -4.82
CA LYS A 416 16.16 17.61 -3.70
C LYS A 416 14.75 18.20 -3.65
N MET A 417 13.72 17.38 -3.74
CA MET A 417 12.32 17.75 -3.53
C MET A 417 11.79 17.18 -2.24
#